data_fdd0df6a06ddd3d3e55bc08a91642501
#
_entry.id   fdd0df6a06ddd3d3e55bc08a91642501
#
_cell.length_a   1.000
_cell.length_b   1.000
_cell.length_c   1.000
_cell.angle_alpha   90.00
_cell.angle_beta   90.00
_cell.angle_gamma   90.00
#
_symmetry.space_group_name_H-M   'P 1'
#
loop_
_entity.id
_entity.type
_entity.pdbx_description
1 polymer ?
#
loop_
_entity_poly.entity_id
_entity_poly.type
_entity_poly.pdbx_seq_one_letter_code
_entity_poly.pdbx_strand_id
1 'polypeptide(L)'
;PRLRGMRDDAKRLVLKTPPLFCASAAEPALRGTPRTILLDVPCSGLGTLARHPDLRTLRTPGQVAGLVDLQRRILDAVWSYLPSGGHLAYITCTMNPAENEGQIDAFLARTPGASLEKQWQSTPDAFGSDLMYGAMLKKA
;
A
#
# COMPACT_ATOMS: atom_id res chain seq x y z
N PRO A 1 -8.67 5.90 -17.17
CA PRO A 1 -7.97 7.19 -17.07
C PRO A 1 -6.60 7.09 -16.40
N ARG A 2 -6.46 6.45 -15.22
CA ARG A 2 -5.18 6.35 -14.47
C ARG A 2 -4.05 5.69 -15.26
N LEU A 3 -4.33 4.56 -15.95
CA LEU A 3 -3.31 3.86 -16.74
C LEU A 3 -2.77 4.68 -17.94
N ARG A 4 -3.58 5.59 -18.50
CA ARG A 4 -3.10 6.53 -19.53
C ARG A 4 -2.11 7.51 -18.93
N GLY A 5 -2.44 8.13 -17.78
CA GLY A 5 -1.52 9.02 -17.07
C GLY A 5 -0.17 8.36 -16.77
N MET A 6 -0.16 7.12 -16.30
CA MET A 6 1.09 6.38 -16.04
C MET A 6 1.93 6.18 -17.32
N ARG A 7 1.30 5.93 -18.47
CA ARG A 7 2.01 5.84 -19.78
C ARG A 7 2.59 7.18 -20.20
N ASP A 8 1.83 8.25 -20.01
CA ASP A 8 2.25 9.60 -20.40
C ASP A 8 3.38 10.07 -19.49
N ASP A 9 3.32 9.78 -18.19
CA ASP A 9 4.41 10.06 -17.25
C ASP A 9 5.68 9.25 -17.57
N ALA A 10 5.56 7.97 -17.89
CA ALA A 10 6.72 7.17 -18.31
C ALA A 10 7.39 7.77 -19.56
N LYS A 11 6.61 8.20 -20.54
CA LYS A 11 7.13 8.88 -21.75
C LYS A 11 7.80 10.21 -21.40
N ARG A 12 7.15 11.05 -20.60
CA ARG A 12 7.67 12.36 -20.17
C ARG A 12 9.01 12.22 -19.42
N LEU A 13 9.15 11.17 -18.61
CA LEU A 13 10.36 10.87 -17.85
C LEU A 13 11.40 10.04 -18.62
N VAL A 14 11.14 9.77 -19.91
CA VAL A 14 12.02 8.95 -20.77
C VAL A 14 12.26 7.56 -20.18
N LEU A 15 11.25 7.00 -19.50
CA LEU A 15 11.30 5.67 -18.93
C LEU A 15 10.66 4.64 -19.87
N LYS A 16 11.18 3.41 -19.83
CA LYS A 16 10.50 2.29 -20.48
C LYS A 16 9.12 2.08 -19.84
N THR A 17 8.07 2.17 -20.63
CA THR A 17 6.71 1.94 -20.15
C THR A 17 6.59 0.50 -19.63
N PRO A 18 6.26 0.27 -18.36
CA PRO A 18 6.04 -1.08 -17.85
C PRO A 18 4.76 -1.67 -18.43
N PRO A 19 4.58 -3.00 -18.42
CA PRO A 19 3.29 -3.62 -18.71
C PRO A 19 2.23 -3.10 -17.74
N LEU A 20 1.14 -2.55 -18.25
CA LEU A 20 0.05 -1.99 -17.45
C LEU A 20 -1.22 -2.79 -17.71
N PHE A 21 -1.89 -3.20 -16.64
CA PHE A 21 -3.20 -3.85 -16.71
C PHE A 21 -4.10 -3.37 -15.57
N CYS A 22 -5.40 -3.53 -15.74
CA CYS A 22 -6.40 -3.17 -14.74
C CYS A 22 -6.97 -4.45 -14.13
N ALA A 23 -6.80 -4.60 -12.81
CA ALA A 23 -7.34 -5.70 -12.02
C ALA A 23 -7.64 -5.23 -10.59
N SER A 24 -8.45 -5.99 -9.85
CA SER A 24 -8.56 -5.83 -8.41
C SER A 24 -7.28 -6.31 -7.73
N ALA A 25 -6.72 -5.50 -6.83
CA ALA A 25 -5.55 -5.94 -6.05
C ALA A 25 -5.90 -7.01 -5.01
N ALA A 26 -7.19 -7.13 -4.62
CA ALA A 26 -7.69 -8.20 -3.77
C ALA A 26 -7.91 -9.53 -4.54
N GLU A 27 -7.91 -9.46 -5.89
CA GLU A 27 -8.01 -10.61 -6.79
C GLU A 27 -7.02 -10.40 -7.95
N PRO A 28 -5.72 -10.36 -7.66
CA PRO A 28 -4.73 -10.00 -8.65
C PRO A 28 -4.59 -11.07 -9.73
N ALA A 29 -4.70 -10.67 -11.00
CA ALA A 29 -4.51 -11.56 -12.16
C ALA A 29 -3.04 -11.56 -12.59
N LEU A 30 -2.12 -11.78 -11.65
CA LEU A 30 -0.68 -11.85 -11.92
C LEU A 30 -0.31 -13.20 -12.51
N ARG A 31 0.66 -13.19 -13.45
CA ARG A 31 1.32 -14.40 -13.94
C ARG A 31 2.77 -14.39 -13.47
N GLY A 32 3.23 -15.52 -12.96
CA GLY A 32 4.60 -15.68 -12.46
C GLY A 32 4.74 -15.32 -10.96
N THR A 33 5.97 -15.36 -10.50
CA THR A 33 6.34 -15.18 -9.08
C THR A 33 7.29 -13.98 -8.95
N PRO A 34 6.75 -12.74 -8.80
CA PRO A 34 7.58 -11.56 -8.63
C PRO A 34 8.38 -11.67 -7.33
N ARG A 35 9.67 -11.33 -7.37
CA ARG A 35 10.52 -11.34 -6.16
C ARG A 35 10.28 -10.14 -5.25
N THR A 36 9.70 -9.09 -5.80
CA THR A 36 9.35 -7.87 -5.06
C THR A 36 8.00 -7.37 -5.50
N ILE A 37 7.14 -7.07 -4.53
CA ILE A 37 5.82 -6.46 -4.74
C ILE A 37 5.80 -5.15 -3.96
N LEU A 38 5.37 -4.07 -4.61
CA LEU A 38 5.09 -2.79 -3.97
C LEU A 38 3.57 -2.58 -3.97
N LEU A 39 3.00 -2.40 -2.79
CA LEU A 39 1.59 -2.11 -2.58
C LEU A 39 1.43 -0.67 -2.08
N ASP A 40 0.91 0.19 -2.92
CA ASP A 40 0.32 1.46 -2.51
C ASP A 40 -1.19 1.20 -2.33
N VAL A 41 -1.58 0.86 -1.11
CA VAL A 41 -2.94 0.37 -0.83
C VAL A 41 -3.94 1.51 -0.68
N PRO A 42 -5.21 1.29 -1.05
CA PRO A 42 -6.26 2.26 -0.76
C PRO A 42 -6.38 2.43 0.76
N CYS A 43 -6.28 3.68 1.23
CA CYS A 43 -6.32 4.02 2.65
C CYS A 43 -7.22 5.25 2.89
N SER A 44 -7.40 5.62 4.15
CA SER A 44 -8.23 6.79 4.51
C SER A 44 -7.69 8.12 3.97
N GLY A 45 -6.39 8.19 3.68
CA GLY A 45 -5.74 9.39 3.17
C GLY A 45 -5.51 10.47 4.23
N LEU A 46 -5.69 10.15 5.52
CA LEU A 46 -5.60 11.14 6.61
C LEU A 46 -4.18 11.72 6.80
N GLY A 47 -3.18 11.18 6.14
CA GLY A 47 -1.84 11.79 6.05
C GLY A 47 -1.74 12.92 5.03
N THR A 48 -2.77 13.13 4.19
CA THR A 48 -2.77 14.15 3.12
C THR A 48 -3.65 15.36 3.45
N LEU A 49 -4.00 15.56 4.73
CA LEU A 49 -4.94 16.61 5.17
C LEU A 49 -4.46 18.03 4.84
N ALA A 50 -3.15 18.26 4.72
CA ALA A 50 -2.61 19.56 4.30
C ALA A 50 -3.09 19.95 2.88
N ARG A 51 -3.24 18.97 1.99
CA ARG A 51 -3.72 19.17 0.61
C ARG A 51 -5.21 18.86 0.42
N HIS A 52 -5.77 18.03 1.29
CA HIS A 52 -7.15 17.52 1.22
C HIS A 52 -7.85 17.66 2.58
N PRO A 53 -8.09 18.91 3.06
CA PRO A 53 -8.67 19.17 4.38
C PRO A 53 -10.12 18.64 4.54
N ASP A 54 -10.82 18.47 3.44
CA ASP A 54 -12.17 17.91 3.36
C ASP A 54 -12.24 16.44 3.87
N LEU A 55 -11.15 15.69 3.82
CA LEU A 55 -11.10 14.31 4.33
C LEU A 55 -11.46 14.21 5.82
N ARG A 56 -11.26 15.28 6.61
CA ARG A 56 -11.66 15.30 8.04
C ARG A 56 -13.16 15.08 8.24
N THR A 57 -13.98 15.56 7.31
CA THR A 57 -15.44 15.46 7.38
C THR A 57 -15.99 14.33 6.53
N LEU A 58 -15.26 13.92 5.48
CA LEU A 58 -15.71 12.88 4.57
C LEU A 58 -15.42 11.46 5.08
N ARG A 59 -14.45 11.26 5.99
CA ARG A 59 -14.09 9.94 6.51
C ARG A 59 -14.87 9.60 7.77
N THR A 60 -15.67 8.54 7.69
CA THR A 60 -16.38 7.99 8.85
C THR A 60 -15.63 6.76 9.40
N PRO A 61 -15.79 6.41 10.69
CA PRO A 61 -15.20 5.20 11.26
C PRO A 61 -15.55 3.91 10.49
N GLY A 62 -16.79 3.79 10.00
CA GLY A 62 -17.23 2.64 9.21
C GLY A 62 -16.50 2.54 7.85
N GLN A 63 -16.24 3.67 7.19
CA GLN A 63 -15.46 3.68 5.96
C GLN A 63 -13.99 3.28 6.21
N VAL A 64 -13.40 3.73 7.32
CA VAL A 64 -12.04 3.34 7.69
C VAL A 64 -11.96 1.84 7.98
N ALA A 65 -12.93 1.28 8.72
CA ALA A 65 -13.01 -0.16 8.96
C ALA A 65 -13.12 -0.97 7.65
N GLY A 66 -13.90 -0.49 6.69
CA GLY A 66 -13.99 -1.10 5.36
C GLY A 66 -12.65 -1.06 4.58
N LEU A 67 -11.88 0.02 4.73
CA LEU A 67 -10.53 0.12 4.13
C LEU A 67 -9.55 -0.85 4.79
N VAL A 68 -9.57 -0.98 6.12
CA VAL A 68 -8.75 -1.94 6.86
C VAL A 68 -9.03 -3.38 6.40
N ASP A 69 -10.31 -3.75 6.22
CA ASP A 69 -10.65 -5.07 5.67
C ASP A 69 -10.19 -5.26 4.23
N LEU A 70 -10.33 -4.25 3.38
CA LEU A 70 -9.83 -4.29 2.01
C LEU A 70 -8.32 -4.44 1.96
N GLN A 71 -7.57 -3.70 2.77
CA GLN A 71 -6.11 -3.80 2.88
C GLN A 71 -5.69 -5.21 3.32
N ARG A 72 -6.38 -5.79 4.31
CA ARG A 72 -6.15 -7.17 4.74
C ARG A 72 -6.30 -8.14 3.57
N ARG A 73 -7.39 -8.07 2.81
CA ARG A 73 -7.62 -8.94 1.65
C ARG A 73 -6.57 -8.76 0.55
N ILE A 74 -6.12 -7.54 0.31
CA ILE A 74 -5.06 -7.24 -0.66
C ILE A 74 -3.74 -7.89 -0.22
N LEU A 75 -3.34 -7.70 1.05
CA LEU A 75 -2.13 -8.30 1.61
C LEU A 75 -2.14 -9.83 1.47
N ASP A 76 -3.24 -10.46 1.88
CA ASP A 76 -3.39 -11.92 1.82
C ASP A 76 -3.31 -12.44 0.37
N ALA A 77 -3.98 -11.75 -0.56
CA ALA A 77 -4.01 -12.13 -1.97
C ALA A 77 -2.63 -12.03 -2.64
N VAL A 78 -1.93 -10.90 -2.46
CA VAL A 78 -0.64 -10.68 -3.15
C VAL A 78 0.50 -11.46 -2.52
N TRP A 79 0.43 -11.78 -1.22
CA TRP A 79 1.44 -12.58 -0.53
C TRP A 79 1.61 -13.97 -1.15
N SER A 80 0.54 -14.55 -1.66
CA SER A 80 0.57 -15.87 -2.30
C SER A 80 1.48 -15.91 -3.53
N TYR A 81 1.68 -14.80 -4.22
CA TYR A 81 2.51 -14.69 -5.43
C TYR A 81 4.01 -14.56 -5.15
N LEU A 82 4.40 -14.19 -3.92
CA LEU A 82 5.82 -14.09 -3.56
C LEU A 82 6.45 -15.47 -3.41
N PRO A 83 7.63 -15.68 -3.99
CA PRO A 83 8.46 -16.87 -3.68
C PRO A 83 9.10 -16.73 -2.30
N SER A 84 9.66 -17.81 -1.77
CA SER A 84 10.57 -17.78 -0.63
C SER A 84 11.72 -16.80 -0.89
N GLY A 85 12.11 -16.01 0.10
CA GLY A 85 13.06 -14.91 -0.01
C GLY A 85 12.53 -13.67 -0.73
N GLY A 86 11.25 -13.64 -1.12
CA GLY A 86 10.62 -12.47 -1.75
C GLY A 86 10.24 -11.38 -0.75
N HIS A 87 10.12 -10.14 -1.24
CA HIS A 87 9.83 -8.95 -0.44
C HIS A 87 8.52 -8.29 -0.84
N LEU A 88 7.81 -7.74 0.14
CA LEU A 88 6.62 -6.94 -0.06
C LEU A 88 6.77 -5.61 0.67
N ALA A 89 6.70 -4.50 -0.07
CA ALA A 89 6.61 -3.17 0.47
C ALA A 89 5.13 -2.77 0.56
N TYR A 90 4.65 -2.52 1.77
CA TYR A 90 3.30 -2.01 2.06
C TYR A 90 3.39 -0.52 2.35
N ILE A 91 2.58 0.31 1.68
CA ILE A 91 2.63 1.76 1.80
C ILE A 91 1.21 2.31 1.95
N THR A 92 1.05 3.31 2.83
CA THR A 92 -0.17 4.10 2.99
C THR A 92 0.16 5.58 3.08
N CYS A 93 -0.81 6.44 2.75
CA CYS A 93 -0.78 7.88 3.01
C CYS A 93 -1.74 8.25 4.15
N THR A 94 -1.67 7.52 5.26
CA THR A 94 -2.48 7.77 6.46
C THR A 94 -1.65 7.66 7.73
N MET A 95 -2.12 8.31 8.80
CA MET A 95 -1.53 8.21 10.13
C MET A 95 -2.37 7.32 11.08
N ASN A 96 -3.37 6.63 10.53
CA ASN A 96 -4.24 5.78 11.34
C ASN A 96 -3.52 4.45 11.66
N PRO A 97 -3.24 4.15 12.94
CA PRO A 97 -2.54 2.93 13.34
C PRO A 97 -3.24 1.64 12.88
N ALA A 98 -4.57 1.63 12.78
CA ALA A 98 -5.32 0.46 12.33
C ALA A 98 -5.05 0.10 10.85
N GLU A 99 -4.67 1.09 10.03
CA GLU A 99 -4.29 0.92 8.63
C GLU A 99 -2.78 0.71 8.44
N ASN A 100 -1.98 0.96 9.48
CA ASN A 100 -0.51 0.93 9.50
C ASN A 100 0.01 -0.25 10.33
N GLU A 101 0.54 0.02 11.52
CA GLU A 101 1.14 -0.99 12.41
C GLU A 101 0.17 -2.11 12.73
N GLY A 102 -1.08 -1.76 13.07
CA GLY A 102 -2.11 -2.75 13.39
C GLY A 102 -2.42 -3.71 12.24
N GLN A 103 -2.35 -3.22 10.98
CA GLN A 103 -2.52 -4.06 9.80
C GLN A 103 -1.33 -5.03 9.64
N ILE A 104 -0.11 -4.54 9.84
CA ILE A 104 1.11 -5.35 9.72
C ILE A 104 1.19 -6.38 10.84
N ASP A 105 0.95 -6.00 12.08
CA ASP A 105 0.97 -6.90 13.24
C ASP A 105 -0.06 -8.02 13.08
N ALA A 106 -1.29 -7.68 12.67
CA ALA A 106 -2.33 -8.66 12.39
C ALA A 106 -1.96 -9.59 11.22
N PHE A 107 -1.26 -9.07 10.20
CA PHE A 107 -0.77 -9.87 9.09
C PHE A 107 0.30 -10.87 9.54
N LEU A 108 1.30 -10.42 10.29
CA LEU A 108 2.38 -11.27 10.82
C LEU A 108 1.84 -12.38 11.73
N ALA A 109 0.87 -12.04 12.59
CA ALA A 109 0.28 -13.00 13.51
C ALA A 109 -0.44 -14.17 12.81
N ARG A 110 -1.05 -13.93 11.62
CA ARG A 110 -1.79 -14.96 10.87
C ARG A 110 -1.01 -15.59 9.71
N THR A 111 0.22 -15.10 9.42
CA THR A 111 0.98 -15.54 8.24
C THR A 111 2.34 -16.12 8.66
N PRO A 112 2.40 -17.43 9.01
CA PRO A 112 3.67 -18.09 9.29
C PRO A 112 4.65 -17.92 8.13
N GLY A 113 5.92 -17.65 8.43
CA GLY A 113 6.95 -17.38 7.43
C GLY A 113 6.99 -15.95 6.90
N ALA A 114 6.12 -15.06 7.38
CA ALA A 114 6.27 -13.62 7.17
C ALA A 114 7.11 -13.00 8.29
N SER A 115 8.01 -12.10 7.94
CA SER A 115 8.79 -11.30 8.89
C SER A 115 8.80 -9.83 8.49
N LEU A 116 8.81 -8.95 9.48
CA LEU A 116 8.98 -7.50 9.27
C LEU A 116 10.49 -7.21 9.28
N GLU A 117 11.02 -6.71 8.17
CA GLU A 117 12.43 -6.31 8.08
C GLU A 117 12.63 -4.84 8.47
N LYS A 118 11.70 -3.97 8.06
CA LYS A 118 11.78 -2.54 8.32
C LYS A 118 10.40 -1.91 8.29
N GLN A 119 10.18 -0.93 9.15
CA GLN A 119 9.05 -0.01 9.05
C GLN A 119 9.52 1.42 9.27
N TRP A 120 8.78 2.36 8.73
CA TRP A 120 9.00 3.79 8.89
C TRP A 120 7.68 4.56 8.78
N GLN A 121 7.68 5.73 9.36
CA GLN A 121 6.59 6.68 9.28
C GLN A 121 7.17 8.07 9.12
N SER A 122 6.62 8.86 8.21
CA SER A 122 7.03 10.26 8.09
C SER A 122 6.56 11.07 9.28
N THR A 123 7.36 12.06 9.67
CA THR A 123 7.00 13.03 10.71
C THR A 123 6.48 14.31 10.06
N PRO A 124 5.55 15.05 10.71
CA PRO A 124 5.14 16.35 10.26
C PRO A 124 6.35 17.29 10.08
N ASP A 125 6.36 18.02 8.98
CA ASP A 125 7.38 19.03 8.69
C ASP A 125 6.76 20.42 8.51
N ALA A 126 7.63 21.44 8.44
CA ALA A 126 7.24 22.83 8.26
C ALA A 126 6.65 23.14 6.86
N PHE A 127 6.79 22.23 5.90
CA PHE A 127 6.35 22.40 4.52
C PHE A 127 4.97 21.78 4.26
N GLY A 128 4.35 21.12 5.24
CA GLY A 128 3.06 20.48 5.10
C GLY A 128 3.09 19.27 4.15
N SER A 129 4.19 18.53 4.16
CA SER A 129 4.34 17.30 3.37
C SER A 129 3.33 16.25 3.79
N ASP A 130 2.97 15.38 2.85
CA ASP A 130 2.09 14.24 3.15
C ASP A 130 2.74 13.31 4.16
N LEU A 131 1.93 12.84 5.10
CA LEU A 131 2.37 11.86 6.08
C LEU A 131 2.11 10.47 5.54
N MET A 132 3.16 9.66 5.52
CA MET A 132 3.14 8.31 4.95
C MET A 132 3.68 7.29 5.96
N TYR A 133 3.21 6.08 5.82
CA TYR A 133 3.74 4.90 6.50
C TYR A 133 4.22 3.88 5.47
N GLY A 134 5.26 3.14 5.82
CA GLY A 134 5.76 2.03 5.01
C GLY A 134 6.30 0.89 5.86
N ALA A 135 6.06 -0.35 5.41
CA ALA A 135 6.59 -1.56 5.99
C ALA A 135 7.17 -2.47 4.90
N MET A 136 8.35 -3.02 5.16
CA MET A 136 8.99 -4.02 4.30
C MET A 136 8.86 -5.38 4.98
N LEU A 137 8.16 -6.29 4.30
CA LEU A 137 7.96 -7.67 4.72
C LEU A 137 8.80 -8.60 3.86
N LYS A 138 9.28 -9.69 4.46
CA LYS A 138 10.01 -10.77 3.78
C LYS A 138 9.32 -12.10 4.01
N LYS A 139 9.28 -12.89 2.96
CA LYS A 139 8.79 -14.27 2.99
C LYS A 139 9.95 -15.24 3.23
N ALA A 140 9.83 -16.09 4.24
CA ALA A 140 10.82 -17.13 4.54
C ALA A 140 10.98 -18.15 3.39
#